data_99e1184de639c1139de88ab9cbbbb1b3
#
_entry.id   99e1184de639c1139de88ab9cbbbb1b3
#
_cell.length_a   1.000
_cell.length_b   1.000
_cell.length_c   1.000
_cell.angle_alpha   90.00
_cell.angle_beta   90.00
_cell.angle_gamma   90.00
#
_symmetry.space_group_name_H-M   'P 1'
#
loop_
_entity.id
_entity.type
_entity.pdbx_description
1 polymer ?
#
loop_
_entity_poly.entity_id
_entity_poly.type
_entity_poly.pdbx_seq_one_letter_code
_entity_poly.pdbx_strand_id
1 'polypeptide(L)'
;CRNAGITPIMITGDHINTAKAIARELGILNDDSQAMMGSDIDKYTDEEFERIVENIFVYARVQPEHKTRIVNAWRNKGYVTAMTGDGVNDAPSIKSADIGVGMGITGTDVTKNVADMVLTDDNFATIVSAVGEGRRIYDNIRKAIQFLLGSNLSEVLSIFFATIMGFTILEAPHL
;
A
#
# COMPACT_ATOMS: atom_id res chain seq x y z
N CYS A 1 2.00 -11.84 3.58
CA CYS A 1 1.21 -10.61 3.65
C CYS A 1 0.54 -10.43 5.01
N ARG A 2 -0.35 -11.34 5.46
CA ARG A 2 -1.11 -11.18 6.72
C ARG A 2 -0.25 -10.95 7.95
N ASN A 3 0.85 -11.68 8.11
CA ASN A 3 1.80 -11.48 9.22
C ASN A 3 2.48 -10.09 9.22
N ALA A 4 2.47 -9.42 8.07
CA ALA A 4 2.96 -8.06 7.91
C ALA A 4 1.86 -7.00 8.04
N GLY A 5 0.63 -7.40 8.40
CA GLY A 5 -0.53 -6.51 8.48
C GLY A 5 -1.08 -6.09 7.12
N ILE A 6 -0.80 -6.87 6.06
CA ILE A 6 -1.30 -6.61 4.70
C ILE A 6 -2.45 -7.57 4.41
N THR A 7 -3.61 -7.03 4.05
CA THR A 7 -4.79 -7.80 3.65
C THR A 7 -4.71 -8.10 2.15
N PRO A 8 -4.53 -9.37 1.75
CA PRO A 8 -4.53 -9.76 0.35
C PRO A 8 -5.97 -9.79 -0.19
N ILE A 9 -6.17 -9.17 -1.35
CA ILE A 9 -7.42 -9.19 -2.11
C ILE A 9 -7.14 -9.87 -3.44
N MET A 10 -7.95 -10.88 -3.79
CA MET A 10 -7.86 -11.57 -5.08
C MET A 10 -8.83 -10.96 -6.08
N ILE A 11 -8.32 -10.52 -7.21
CA ILE A 11 -9.10 -9.98 -8.32
C ILE A 11 -8.74 -10.78 -9.58
N THR A 12 -9.72 -11.49 -10.15
CA THR A 12 -9.47 -12.38 -11.30
C THR A 12 -10.60 -12.33 -12.34
N GLY A 13 -10.25 -12.63 -13.59
CA GLY A 13 -11.20 -12.88 -14.66
C GLY A 13 -11.84 -14.28 -14.62
N ASP A 14 -11.34 -15.18 -13.76
CA ASP A 14 -11.81 -16.56 -13.64
C ASP A 14 -13.22 -16.68 -13.12
N HIS A 15 -13.78 -17.88 -13.25
CA HIS A 15 -15.10 -18.21 -12.69
C HIS A 15 -15.05 -18.20 -11.15
N ILE A 16 -16.15 -17.76 -10.53
CA ILE A 16 -16.26 -17.58 -9.06
C ILE A 16 -15.88 -18.85 -8.28
N ASN A 17 -16.25 -20.03 -8.75
CA ASN A 17 -15.93 -21.29 -8.07
C ASN A 17 -14.43 -21.59 -8.09
N THR A 18 -13.76 -21.32 -9.19
CA THR A 18 -12.29 -21.44 -9.33
C THR A 18 -11.59 -20.44 -8.41
N ALA A 19 -12.01 -19.17 -8.46
CA ALA A 19 -11.47 -18.13 -7.61
C ALA A 19 -11.62 -18.46 -6.12
N LYS A 20 -12.80 -18.95 -5.69
CA LYS A 20 -13.04 -19.39 -4.31
C LYS A 20 -12.14 -20.56 -3.90
N ALA A 21 -11.96 -21.57 -4.76
CA ALA A 21 -11.10 -22.71 -4.47
C ALA A 21 -9.64 -22.28 -4.24
N ILE A 22 -9.09 -21.49 -5.16
CA ILE A 22 -7.72 -20.96 -5.05
C ILE A 22 -7.58 -20.05 -3.81
N ALA A 23 -8.54 -19.17 -3.58
CA ALA A 23 -8.49 -18.24 -2.45
C ALA A 23 -8.56 -18.95 -1.08
N ARG A 24 -9.27 -20.09 -0.99
CA ARG A 24 -9.25 -20.92 0.22
C ARG A 24 -7.90 -21.60 0.42
N GLU A 25 -7.32 -22.15 -0.64
CA GLU A 25 -5.99 -22.77 -0.59
C GLU A 25 -4.92 -21.76 -0.14
N LEU A 26 -5.00 -20.52 -0.64
CA LEU A 26 -4.10 -19.42 -0.25
C LEU A 26 -4.44 -18.79 1.13
N GLY A 27 -5.51 -19.22 1.78
CA GLY A 27 -5.96 -18.65 3.05
C GLY A 27 -6.52 -17.24 2.94
N ILE A 28 -6.89 -16.77 1.75
CA ILE A 28 -7.50 -15.44 1.52
C ILE A 28 -8.99 -15.49 1.89
N LEU A 29 -9.69 -16.55 1.52
CA LEU A 29 -11.13 -16.74 1.72
C LEU A 29 -11.39 -17.68 2.90
N ASN A 30 -12.17 -17.22 3.87
CA ASN A 30 -12.63 -18.04 5.01
C ASN A 30 -14.11 -18.41 4.87
N ASP A 31 -14.92 -17.53 4.29
CA ASP A 31 -16.35 -17.69 4.10
C ASP A 31 -16.76 -17.29 2.68
N ASP A 32 -17.76 -17.99 2.12
CA ASP A 32 -18.23 -17.75 0.75
C ASP A 32 -18.88 -16.38 0.54
N SER A 33 -19.39 -15.78 1.59
CA SER A 33 -19.93 -14.41 1.57
C SER A 33 -18.88 -13.34 1.31
N GLN A 34 -17.59 -13.68 1.48
CA GLN A 34 -16.45 -12.79 1.21
C GLN A 34 -16.02 -12.78 -0.26
N ALA A 35 -16.79 -13.41 -1.15
CA ALA A 35 -16.52 -13.45 -2.58
C ALA A 35 -17.67 -12.85 -3.40
N MET A 36 -17.35 -12.04 -4.39
CA MET A 36 -18.31 -11.31 -5.23
C MET A 36 -17.94 -11.45 -6.72
N MET A 37 -18.94 -11.42 -7.59
CA MET A 37 -18.71 -11.32 -9.03
C MET A 37 -18.62 -9.86 -9.48
N GLY A 38 -17.87 -9.59 -10.55
CA GLY A 38 -17.80 -8.24 -11.14
C GLY A 38 -19.17 -7.67 -11.46
N SER A 39 -20.10 -8.48 -12.03
CA SER A 39 -21.49 -8.08 -12.31
C SER A 39 -22.31 -7.70 -11.07
N ASP A 40 -21.90 -8.13 -9.89
CA ASP A 40 -22.58 -7.74 -8.65
C ASP A 40 -22.12 -6.36 -8.18
N ILE A 41 -20.88 -5.97 -8.49
CA ILE A 41 -20.37 -4.62 -8.21
C ILE A 41 -21.23 -3.56 -8.92
N ASP A 42 -21.68 -3.85 -10.14
CA ASP A 42 -22.50 -2.93 -10.95
C ASP A 42 -23.88 -2.64 -10.35
N LYS A 43 -24.33 -3.45 -9.40
CA LYS A 43 -25.62 -3.26 -8.71
C LYS A 43 -25.57 -2.22 -7.59
N TYR A 44 -24.39 -1.81 -7.18
CA TYR A 44 -24.17 -0.86 -6.10
C TYR A 44 -23.73 0.50 -6.64
N THR A 45 -24.16 1.57 -5.99
CA THR A 45 -23.49 2.88 -6.15
C THR A 45 -22.09 2.83 -5.54
N ASP A 46 -21.26 3.84 -5.80
CA ASP A 46 -19.91 3.87 -5.23
C ASP A 46 -19.95 3.96 -3.70
N GLU A 47 -20.87 4.74 -3.14
CA GLU A 47 -21.06 4.89 -1.70
C GLU A 47 -21.57 3.60 -1.04
N GLU A 48 -22.43 2.85 -1.71
CA GLU A 48 -22.91 1.55 -1.22
C GLU A 48 -21.81 0.50 -1.28
N PHE A 49 -21.04 0.48 -2.37
CA PHE A 49 -19.93 -0.44 -2.55
C PHE A 49 -18.83 -0.19 -1.51
N GLU A 50 -18.49 1.07 -1.22
CA GLU A 50 -17.54 1.43 -0.17
C GLU A 50 -17.94 0.90 1.21
N ARG A 51 -19.24 0.81 1.52
CA ARG A 51 -19.72 0.28 2.81
C ARG A 51 -19.46 -1.22 2.99
N ILE A 52 -19.40 -1.98 1.89
CA ILE A 52 -19.28 -3.44 1.92
C ILE A 52 -17.89 -3.94 1.52
N VAL A 53 -17.05 -3.10 0.90
CA VAL A 53 -15.76 -3.50 0.33
C VAL A 53 -14.84 -4.20 1.34
N GLU A 54 -14.88 -3.81 2.61
CA GLU A 54 -14.06 -4.38 3.69
C GLU A 54 -14.42 -5.84 4.02
N ASN A 55 -15.59 -6.30 3.58
CA ASN A 55 -16.05 -7.67 3.80
C ASN A 55 -15.78 -8.59 2.60
N ILE A 56 -15.28 -8.07 1.48
CA ILE A 56 -15.09 -8.81 0.24
C ILE A 56 -13.59 -8.91 -0.07
N PHE A 57 -13.08 -10.14 -0.11
CA PHE A 57 -11.65 -10.42 -0.35
C PHE A 57 -11.38 -11.11 -1.69
N VAL A 58 -12.43 -11.58 -2.38
CA VAL A 58 -12.31 -12.27 -3.67
C VAL A 58 -13.29 -11.68 -4.67
N TYR A 59 -12.77 -11.20 -5.78
CA TYR A 59 -13.56 -10.70 -6.90
C TYR A 59 -13.31 -11.55 -8.14
N ALA A 60 -14.37 -12.13 -8.72
CA ALA A 60 -14.33 -13.03 -9.86
C ALA A 60 -15.03 -12.40 -11.08
N ARG A 61 -14.67 -12.83 -12.29
CA ARG A 61 -15.24 -12.29 -13.55
C ARG A 61 -15.17 -10.76 -13.62
N VAL A 62 -14.04 -10.21 -13.18
CA VAL A 62 -13.83 -8.76 -13.07
C VAL A 62 -13.40 -8.19 -14.43
N GLN A 63 -14.00 -7.06 -14.81
CA GLN A 63 -13.57 -6.26 -15.95
C GLN A 63 -12.60 -5.13 -15.51
N PRO A 64 -11.89 -4.48 -16.44
CA PRO A 64 -10.91 -3.45 -16.07
C PRO A 64 -11.49 -2.30 -15.22
N GLU A 65 -12.71 -1.87 -15.52
CA GLU A 65 -13.42 -0.81 -14.80
C GLU A 65 -13.67 -1.20 -13.34
N HIS A 66 -14.06 -2.45 -13.10
CA HIS A 66 -14.27 -2.97 -11.75
C HIS A 66 -12.98 -2.94 -10.92
N LYS A 67 -11.81 -3.24 -11.53
CA LYS A 67 -10.52 -3.19 -10.82
C LYS A 67 -10.23 -1.82 -10.26
N THR A 68 -10.40 -0.79 -11.08
CA THR A 68 -10.23 0.61 -10.65
C THR A 68 -11.23 0.99 -9.57
N ARG A 69 -12.49 0.56 -9.69
CA ARG A 69 -13.53 0.83 -8.72
C ARG A 69 -13.24 0.17 -7.36
N ILE A 70 -12.74 -1.07 -7.35
CA ILE A 70 -12.31 -1.77 -6.14
C ILE A 70 -11.16 -1.02 -5.45
N VAL A 71 -10.12 -0.65 -6.20
CA VAL A 71 -8.99 0.12 -5.68
C VAL A 71 -9.44 1.43 -5.03
N ASN A 72 -10.28 2.20 -5.75
CA ASN A 72 -10.78 3.48 -5.27
C ASN A 72 -11.63 3.32 -3.99
N ALA A 73 -12.49 2.30 -3.93
CA ALA A 73 -13.31 2.03 -2.75
C ALA A 73 -12.46 1.77 -1.49
N TRP A 74 -11.38 1.00 -1.62
CA TRP A 74 -10.44 0.78 -0.51
C TRP A 74 -9.68 2.06 -0.12
N ARG A 75 -9.25 2.86 -1.11
CA ARG A 75 -8.57 4.15 -0.86
C ARG A 75 -9.48 5.15 -0.16
N ASN A 76 -10.74 5.25 -0.58
CA ASN A 76 -11.72 6.15 0.03
C ASN A 76 -12.02 5.78 1.49
N LYS A 77 -11.84 4.52 1.85
CA LYS A 77 -11.88 4.04 3.25
C LYS A 77 -10.63 4.42 4.07
N GLY A 78 -9.62 5.02 3.45
CA GLY A 78 -8.39 5.44 4.11
C GLY A 78 -7.31 4.35 4.18
N TYR A 79 -7.46 3.25 3.45
CA TYR A 79 -6.42 2.22 3.34
C TYR A 79 -5.38 2.61 2.29
N VAL A 80 -4.12 2.27 2.58
CA VAL A 80 -3.05 2.32 1.58
C VAL A 80 -3.15 1.07 0.71
N THR A 81 -3.38 1.27 -0.57
CA THR A 81 -3.61 0.20 -1.54
C THR A 81 -2.38 -0.06 -2.41
N ALA A 82 -2.08 -1.34 -2.63
CA ALA A 82 -1.15 -1.77 -3.67
C ALA A 82 -1.91 -2.59 -4.72
N MET A 83 -1.75 -2.26 -5.99
CA MET A 83 -2.36 -3.00 -7.10
C MET A 83 -1.28 -3.62 -7.98
N THR A 84 -1.39 -4.93 -8.20
CA THR A 84 -0.49 -5.67 -9.09
C THR A 84 -1.21 -6.04 -10.38
N GLY A 85 -0.49 -6.02 -11.49
CA GLY A 85 -1.01 -6.46 -12.77
C GLY A 85 0.08 -6.63 -13.82
N ASP A 86 -0.26 -7.36 -14.90
CA ASP A 86 0.62 -7.71 -16.00
C ASP A 86 0.11 -7.23 -17.36
N GLY A 87 -1.20 -7.01 -17.48
CA GLY A 87 -1.86 -6.66 -18.73
C GLY A 87 -2.12 -5.16 -18.91
N VAL A 88 -2.25 -4.73 -20.16
CA VAL A 88 -2.64 -3.35 -20.52
C VAL A 88 -3.93 -2.92 -19.82
N ASN A 89 -4.85 -3.86 -19.62
CA ASN A 89 -6.12 -3.64 -18.95
C ASN A 89 -5.98 -3.34 -17.45
N ASP A 90 -4.81 -3.62 -16.85
CA ASP A 90 -4.52 -3.35 -15.45
C ASP A 90 -3.93 -1.95 -15.23
N ALA A 91 -3.42 -1.33 -16.27
CA ALA A 91 -2.75 -0.04 -16.18
C ALA A 91 -3.58 1.06 -15.48
N PRO A 92 -4.89 1.22 -15.74
CA PRO A 92 -5.69 2.22 -15.03
C PRO A 92 -5.80 1.94 -13.53
N SER A 93 -5.99 0.68 -13.13
CA SER A 93 -6.09 0.30 -11.71
C SER A 93 -4.74 0.34 -10.99
N ILE A 94 -3.64 -0.02 -11.67
CA ILE A 94 -2.27 0.14 -11.17
C ILE A 94 -1.99 1.61 -10.89
N LYS A 95 -2.34 2.49 -11.83
CA LYS A 95 -2.12 3.94 -11.67
C LYS A 95 -3.02 4.58 -10.61
N SER A 96 -4.20 4.03 -10.35
CA SER A 96 -5.12 4.56 -9.32
C SER A 96 -4.79 4.09 -7.91
N ALA A 97 -3.98 3.06 -7.74
CA ALA A 97 -3.50 2.63 -6.44
C ALA A 97 -2.49 3.61 -5.83
N ASP A 98 -2.26 3.52 -4.51
CA ASP A 98 -1.20 4.29 -3.83
C ASP A 98 0.18 3.72 -4.18
N ILE A 99 0.25 2.43 -4.49
CA ILE A 99 1.46 1.74 -4.95
C ILE A 99 1.08 0.84 -6.13
N GLY A 100 1.44 1.26 -7.33
CA GLY A 100 1.30 0.45 -8.54
C GLY A 100 2.47 -0.52 -8.70
N VAL A 101 2.17 -1.81 -8.92
CA VAL A 101 3.18 -2.85 -9.08
C VAL A 101 3.01 -3.54 -10.42
N GLY A 102 4.00 -3.40 -11.31
CA GLY A 102 4.06 -4.08 -12.61
C GLY A 102 4.90 -5.35 -12.55
N MET A 103 4.51 -6.36 -13.32
CA MET A 103 5.32 -7.56 -13.52
C MET A 103 6.45 -7.28 -14.49
N GLY A 104 7.68 -7.72 -14.17
CA GLY A 104 8.88 -7.43 -14.95
C GLY A 104 9.08 -8.38 -16.14
N ILE A 105 8.73 -9.66 -15.96
CA ILE A 105 8.88 -10.70 -16.99
C ILE A 105 7.62 -10.78 -17.83
N THR A 106 6.47 -11.02 -17.23
CA THR A 106 5.17 -11.20 -17.90
C THR A 106 4.45 -9.91 -18.23
N GLY A 107 4.79 -8.82 -17.52
CA GLY A 107 4.13 -7.52 -17.66
C GLY A 107 4.43 -6.82 -18.98
N THR A 108 3.43 -6.12 -19.51
CA THR A 108 3.55 -5.28 -20.69
C THR A 108 4.33 -4.00 -20.39
N ASP A 109 4.91 -3.37 -21.43
CA ASP A 109 5.59 -2.08 -21.27
C ASP A 109 4.64 -0.99 -20.73
N VAL A 110 3.34 -1.10 -21.04
CA VAL A 110 2.34 -0.17 -20.53
C VAL A 110 2.22 -0.26 -19.00
N THR A 111 2.14 -1.49 -18.46
CA THR A 111 2.08 -1.69 -17.00
C THR A 111 3.36 -1.27 -16.31
N LYS A 112 4.52 -1.58 -16.89
CA LYS A 112 5.82 -1.17 -16.35
C LYS A 112 5.99 0.35 -16.30
N ASN A 113 5.49 1.06 -17.31
CA ASN A 113 5.60 2.52 -17.39
C ASN A 113 4.67 3.27 -16.42
N VAL A 114 3.56 2.67 -16.00
CA VAL A 114 2.61 3.30 -15.07
C VAL A 114 2.82 2.86 -13.63
N ALA A 115 3.59 1.80 -13.40
CA ALA A 115 3.86 1.25 -12.09
C ALA A 115 4.90 2.07 -11.32
N ASP A 116 4.74 2.17 -10.01
CA ASP A 116 5.74 2.77 -9.10
C ASP A 116 6.88 1.78 -8.82
N MET A 117 6.59 0.48 -8.89
CA MET A 117 7.54 -0.60 -8.68
C MET A 117 7.38 -1.69 -9.73
N VAL A 118 8.49 -2.24 -10.21
CA VAL A 118 8.49 -3.38 -11.15
C VAL A 118 9.17 -4.57 -10.50
N LEU A 119 8.46 -5.72 -10.44
CA LEU A 119 8.99 -6.98 -9.93
C LEU A 119 9.80 -7.68 -11.03
N THR A 120 11.10 -7.63 -10.95
CA THR A 120 12.00 -8.21 -11.98
C THR A 120 11.97 -9.73 -12.04
N ASP A 121 11.51 -10.38 -10.99
CA ASP A 121 11.40 -11.84 -10.83
C ASP A 121 9.95 -12.36 -10.87
N ASP A 122 8.97 -11.48 -11.08
CA ASP A 122 7.53 -11.75 -11.03
C ASP A 122 7.08 -12.52 -9.77
N ASN A 123 7.83 -12.37 -8.68
CA ASN A 123 7.58 -13.08 -7.43
C ASN A 123 6.88 -12.19 -6.39
N PHE A 124 5.66 -12.54 -6.03
CA PHE A 124 4.90 -11.82 -5.00
C PHE A 124 5.59 -11.80 -3.61
N ALA A 125 6.47 -12.76 -3.31
CA ALA A 125 7.23 -12.75 -2.07
C ALA A 125 8.18 -11.53 -1.99
N THR A 126 8.66 -11.04 -3.13
CA THR A 126 9.50 -9.85 -3.26
C THR A 126 8.76 -8.59 -2.81
N ILE A 127 7.44 -8.51 -3.02
CA ILE A 127 6.62 -7.39 -2.49
C ILE A 127 6.69 -7.36 -0.96
N VAL A 128 6.57 -8.51 -0.31
CA VAL A 128 6.63 -8.59 1.16
C VAL A 128 8.00 -8.13 1.68
N SER A 129 9.06 -8.53 0.99
CA SER A 129 10.43 -8.09 1.31
C SER A 129 10.58 -6.59 1.11
N ALA A 130 10.08 -6.03 0.00
CA ALA A 130 10.11 -4.59 -0.28
C ALA A 130 9.37 -3.78 0.78
N VAL A 131 8.19 -4.25 1.24
CA VAL A 131 7.46 -3.62 2.35
C VAL A 131 8.27 -3.65 3.63
N GLY A 132 8.93 -4.77 3.95
CA GLY A 132 9.81 -4.89 5.11
C GLY A 132 10.96 -3.89 5.08
N GLU A 133 11.64 -3.78 3.94
CA GLU A 133 12.72 -2.81 3.74
C GLU A 133 12.22 -1.36 3.80
N GLY A 134 11.09 -1.04 3.18
CA GLY A 134 10.49 0.29 3.24
C GLY A 134 10.16 0.71 4.68
N ARG A 135 9.61 -0.18 5.49
CA ARG A 135 9.36 0.06 6.93
C ARG A 135 10.66 0.32 7.69
N ARG A 136 11.72 -0.45 7.41
CA ARG A 136 13.03 -0.25 8.03
C ARG A 136 13.63 1.10 7.66
N ILE A 137 13.54 1.51 6.40
CA ILE A 137 14.00 2.83 5.94
C ILE A 137 13.22 3.94 6.65
N TYR A 138 11.90 3.82 6.72
CA TYR A 138 11.05 4.79 7.43
C TYR A 138 11.43 4.93 8.90
N ASP A 139 11.65 3.81 9.60
CA ASP A 139 12.08 3.82 11.00
C ASP A 139 13.45 4.50 11.18
N ASN A 140 14.38 4.30 10.25
CA ASN A 140 15.67 4.96 10.28
C ASN A 140 15.57 6.47 10.03
N ILE A 141 14.74 6.90 9.08
CA ILE A 141 14.45 8.33 8.84
C ILE A 141 13.83 8.95 10.10
N ARG A 142 12.86 8.28 10.70
CA ARG A 142 12.20 8.75 11.93
C ARG A 142 13.20 8.93 13.08
N LYS A 143 14.10 7.97 13.28
CA LYS A 143 15.16 8.05 14.30
C LYS A 143 16.12 9.22 14.03
N ALA A 144 16.52 9.43 12.77
CA ALA A 144 17.37 10.55 12.38
C ALA A 144 16.69 11.91 12.66
N ILE A 145 15.41 12.05 12.32
CA ILE A 145 14.63 13.26 12.61
C ILE A 145 14.52 13.47 14.12
N GLN A 146 14.22 12.43 14.90
CA GLN A 146 14.12 12.51 16.35
C GLN A 146 15.44 12.94 16.99
N PHE A 147 16.57 12.42 16.50
CA PHE A 147 17.91 12.81 16.95
C PHE A 147 18.19 14.29 16.67
N LEU A 148 17.94 14.75 15.44
CA LEU A 148 18.17 16.15 15.06
C LEU A 148 17.28 17.11 15.88
N LEU A 149 16.00 16.78 16.04
CA LEU A 149 15.09 17.62 16.85
C LEU A 149 15.50 17.63 18.32
N GLY A 150 15.90 16.48 18.87
CA GLY A 150 16.37 16.39 20.25
C GLY A 150 17.64 17.19 20.49
N SER A 151 18.61 17.16 19.56
CA SER A 151 19.84 17.95 19.64
C SER A 151 19.53 19.44 19.61
N ASN A 152 18.76 19.90 18.63
CA ASN A 152 18.39 21.33 18.51
C ASN A 152 17.59 21.83 19.73
N LEU A 153 16.68 21.01 20.25
CA LEU A 153 15.91 21.34 21.46
C LEU A 153 16.83 21.45 22.67
N SER A 154 17.81 20.55 22.80
CA SER A 154 18.79 20.59 23.88
C SER A 154 19.63 21.87 23.84
N GLU A 155 20.08 22.31 22.65
CA GLU A 155 20.80 23.56 22.47
C GLU A 155 19.96 24.77 22.90
N VAL A 156 18.74 24.86 22.38
CA VAL A 156 17.80 25.96 22.72
C VAL A 156 17.53 26.01 24.23
N LEU A 157 17.27 24.86 24.85
CA LEU A 157 17.03 24.78 26.31
C LEU A 157 18.30 25.14 27.11
N SER A 158 19.47 24.73 26.64
CA SER A 158 20.74 25.07 27.30
C SER A 158 20.99 26.58 27.30
N ILE A 159 20.79 27.25 26.15
CA ILE A 159 20.91 28.69 26.03
C ILE A 159 19.85 29.41 26.90
N PHE A 160 18.62 28.92 26.88
CA PHE A 160 17.53 29.48 27.68
C PHE A 160 17.84 29.43 29.19
N PHE A 161 18.23 28.28 29.69
CA PHE A 161 18.59 28.14 31.12
C PHE A 161 19.86 28.91 31.50
N ALA A 162 20.88 28.92 30.62
CA ALA A 162 22.08 29.72 30.84
C ALA A 162 21.74 31.22 30.97
N THR A 163 20.85 31.73 30.13
CA THR A 163 20.38 33.12 30.16
C THR A 163 19.62 33.45 31.46
N ILE A 164 18.71 32.57 31.90
CA ILE A 164 17.98 32.75 33.15
C ILE A 164 18.90 32.73 34.36
N MET A 165 19.92 31.86 34.36
CA MET A 165 20.90 31.73 35.46
C MET A 165 21.95 32.83 35.46
N GLY A 166 21.93 33.78 34.49
CA GLY A 166 22.85 34.87 34.39
C GLY A 166 24.25 34.48 33.92
N PHE A 167 24.43 33.29 33.30
CA PHE A 167 25.69 32.95 32.67
C PHE A 167 25.85 33.75 31.37
N THR A 168 27.00 34.45 31.25
CA THR A 168 27.41 35.08 29.98
C THR A 168 27.70 33.99 28.95
N ILE A 169 26.95 33.97 27.85
CA ILE A 169 27.26 33.10 26.73
C ILE A 169 28.57 33.59 26.12
N LEU A 170 29.64 32.84 26.33
CA LEU A 170 30.89 33.06 25.60
C LEU A 170 30.60 32.72 24.12
N GLU A 171 30.63 33.74 23.25
CA GLU A 171 30.63 33.48 21.81
C GLU A 171 31.80 32.56 21.49
N ALA A 172 31.51 31.37 21.03
CA ALA A 172 32.53 30.49 20.49
C ALA A 172 33.16 31.19 19.28
N PRO A 173 34.48 31.36 19.24
CA PRO A 173 35.10 31.93 18.07
C PRO A 173 34.80 31.08 16.87
N HIS A 174 34.26 31.70 15.80
CA HIS A 174 34.00 31.02 14.55
C HIS A 174 35.28 30.37 14.04
N LEU A 175 35.32 29.05 14.02
CA LEU A 175 36.30 28.25 13.30
C LEU A 175 35.80 27.97 11.89
#